data_87443a2aadb3048a784c709510b213ab
#
_entry.id   87443a2aadb3048a784c709510b213ab
#
_cell.length_a   1.000
_cell.length_b   1.000
_cell.length_c   1.000
_cell.angle_alpha   90.00
_cell.angle_beta   90.00
_cell.angle_gamma   90.00
#
_symmetry.space_group_name_H-M   'P 1'
#
loop_
_entity.id
_entity.type
_entity.pdbx_description
1 polymer ?
#
loop_
_entity_poly.entity_id
_entity_poly.type
_entity_poly.pdbx_seq_one_letter_code
_entity_poly.pdbx_strand_id
1 'polypeptide(L)' 'MSIFKTSTETNDGYELLLRDLEQTTDDLKDAYNNLGNVVEPDLIDYYIYQVKAVSMRYKFSLDCVKKIEDPYAKNPL' A
#
# COMPACT_ATOMS: atom_id res chain seq x y z
N MET A 1 -23.75 9.66 1.20
CA MET A 1 -23.35 9.19 1.77
C MET A 1 -22.28 9.38 2.12
N SER A 2 -21.94 9.67 2.77
CA SER A 2 -20.90 9.93 3.09
C SER A 2 -20.33 9.05 3.83
N ILE A 3 -19.59 8.38 3.41
CA ILE A 3 -19.02 7.54 4.11
C ILE A 3 -18.18 8.13 5.01
N PHE A 4 -17.82 9.21 4.86
CA PHE A 4 -16.94 9.76 5.71
C PHE A 4 -17.44 10.65 6.59
N LYS A 5 -18.28 10.71 7.16
CA LYS A 5 -18.67 11.66 7.95
C LYS A 5 -18.37 11.51 9.22
N THR A 6 -18.34 11.77 10.06
CA THR A 6 -18.21 11.59 11.37
C THR A 6 -17.01 12.10 11.94
N SER A 7 -17.02 12.49 13.03
CA SER A 7 -15.88 13.09 13.61
C SER A 7 -14.89 12.07 13.94
N THR A 8 -15.26 10.88 14.01
CA THR A 8 -14.28 9.91 14.29
C THR A 8 -13.62 9.55 13.07
N GLU A 9 -13.97 10.23 11.98
CA GLU A 9 -13.38 9.93 10.83
C GLU A 9 -11.94 9.93 10.86
N THR A 10 -11.29 10.72 11.58
CA THR A 10 -9.85 10.78 11.62
C THR A 10 -9.30 9.48 12.08
N ASN A 11 -9.84 8.91 13.15
CA ASN A 11 -9.37 7.64 13.61
C ASN A 11 -9.75 6.54 12.66
N ASP A 12 -10.92 6.60 12.11
CA ASP A 12 -11.34 5.60 11.16
C ASP A 12 -10.47 5.64 9.92
N GLY A 13 -10.12 6.82 9.48
CA GLY A 13 -9.29 6.94 8.31
C GLY A 13 -7.90 6.38 8.55
N TYR A 14 -7.37 6.63 9.73
CA TYR A 14 -6.06 6.11 10.07
C TYR A 14 -6.09 4.58 10.13
N GLU A 15 -7.12 4.04 10.73
CA GLU A 15 -7.25 2.60 10.81
C GLU A 15 -7.39 1.97 9.45
N LEU A 16 -8.13 2.63 8.57
CA LEU A 16 -8.26 2.13 7.23
C LEU A 16 -6.93 2.14 6.49
N LEU A 17 -6.14 3.19 6.71
CA LEU A 17 -4.84 3.24 6.09
C LEU A 17 -3.92 2.15 6.62
N LEU A 18 -4.00 1.87 7.91
CA LEU A 18 -3.18 0.82 8.47
C LEU A 18 -3.59 -0.54 7.91
N ARG A 19 -4.89 -0.76 7.76
CA ARG A 19 -5.34 -1.99 7.18
C ARG A 19 -4.91 -2.11 5.74
N ASP A 20 -4.99 -1.01 5.00
CA ASP A 20 -4.57 -1.03 3.62
C ASP A 20 -3.08 -1.31 3.53
N LEU A 21 -2.31 -0.73 4.43
CA LEU A 21 -0.87 -0.96 4.44
C LEU A 21 -0.58 -2.42 4.71
N GLU A 22 -1.30 -3.01 5.66
CA GLU A 22 -1.14 -4.40 5.99
C GLU A 22 -1.51 -5.29 4.82
N GLN A 23 -2.64 -4.99 4.19
CA GLN A 23 -3.11 -5.76 3.06
C GLN A 23 -2.12 -5.64 1.89
N THR A 24 -1.63 -4.44 1.67
CA THR A 24 -0.71 -4.22 0.57
C THR A 24 0.62 -4.93 0.82
N THR A 25 1.03 -5.02 2.08
CA THR A 25 2.23 -5.76 2.42
C THR A 25 2.06 -7.22 2.05
N ASP A 26 0.90 -7.79 2.33
CA ASP A 26 0.62 -9.17 1.98
C ASP A 26 0.57 -9.34 0.47
N ASP A 27 -0.04 -8.38 -0.20
CA ASP A 27 -0.14 -8.42 -1.66
C ASP A 27 1.25 -8.37 -2.28
N LEU A 28 2.14 -7.60 -1.68
CA LEU A 28 3.49 -7.48 -2.20
C LEU A 28 4.24 -8.79 -2.02
N LYS A 29 4.06 -9.43 -0.88
CA LYS A 29 4.70 -10.73 -0.66
C LYS A 29 4.20 -11.74 -1.67
N ASP A 30 2.89 -11.73 -1.92
CA ASP A 30 2.31 -12.64 -2.89
C ASP A 30 2.86 -12.37 -4.29
N ALA A 31 3.00 -11.11 -4.63
CA ALA A 31 3.50 -10.76 -5.96
C ALA A 31 4.95 -11.25 -6.13
N TYR A 32 5.77 -11.07 -5.11
CA TYR A 32 7.13 -11.56 -5.17
C TYR A 32 7.18 -13.08 -5.23
N ASN A 33 6.31 -13.74 -4.48
CA ASN A 33 6.25 -15.17 -4.52
C ASN A 33 5.87 -15.66 -5.91
N ASN A 34 4.89 -15.04 -6.50
CA ASN A 34 4.46 -15.42 -7.84
C ASN A 34 5.58 -15.22 -8.83
N LEU A 35 6.28 -14.11 -8.72
CA LEU A 35 7.37 -13.85 -9.64
C LEU A 35 8.48 -14.88 -9.46
N GLY A 36 8.71 -15.30 -8.23
CA GLY A 36 9.78 -16.27 -8.00
C GLY A 36 9.45 -17.65 -8.50
N ASN A 37 8.17 -17.95 -8.69
CA ASN A 37 7.78 -19.28 -9.12
C ASN A 37 7.46 -19.42 -10.58
N VAL A 38 7.40 -18.33 -11.29
CA VAL A 38 6.98 -18.42 -12.68
C VAL A 38 8.18 -18.64 -13.56
N VAL A 39 8.01 -19.39 -14.63
CA VAL A 39 9.09 -19.64 -15.54
C VAL A 39 8.80 -19.16 -16.95
N GLU A 40 7.57 -18.92 -17.25
CA GLU A 40 7.24 -18.49 -18.60
C GLU A 40 7.51 -17.02 -18.79
N PRO A 41 8.22 -16.63 -19.85
CA PRO A 41 8.63 -15.25 -20.02
C PRO A 41 7.49 -14.23 -20.00
N ASP A 42 6.37 -14.59 -20.61
CA ASP A 42 5.27 -13.66 -20.65
C ASP A 42 4.72 -13.40 -19.25
N LEU A 43 4.68 -14.44 -18.44
CA LEU A 43 4.19 -14.31 -17.10
C LEU A 43 5.19 -13.60 -16.21
N ILE A 44 6.46 -13.71 -16.50
CA ILE A 44 7.48 -13.00 -15.75
C ILE A 44 7.24 -11.51 -15.88
N ASP A 45 7.01 -11.04 -17.09
CA ASP A 45 6.74 -9.62 -17.32
C ASP A 45 5.48 -9.17 -16.58
N TYR A 46 4.46 -10.00 -16.62
CA TYR A 46 3.22 -9.69 -15.95
C TYR A 46 3.45 -9.52 -14.45
N TYR A 47 4.17 -10.44 -13.84
CA TYR A 47 4.38 -10.37 -12.41
C TYR A 47 5.37 -9.28 -12.01
N ILE A 48 6.31 -8.94 -12.87
CA ILE A 48 7.18 -7.81 -12.61
C ILE A 48 6.34 -6.54 -12.57
N TYR A 49 5.41 -6.43 -13.50
CA TYR A 49 4.54 -5.29 -13.54
C TYR A 49 3.68 -5.23 -12.28
N GLN A 50 3.18 -6.38 -11.82
CA GLN A 50 2.41 -6.44 -10.62
C GLN A 50 3.21 -6.02 -9.41
N VAL A 51 4.43 -6.49 -9.28
CA VAL A 51 5.28 -6.12 -8.17
C VAL A 51 5.47 -4.61 -8.15
N LYS A 52 5.69 -4.00 -9.29
CA LYS A 52 5.89 -2.57 -9.34
C LYS A 52 4.63 -1.82 -8.92
N ALA A 53 3.49 -2.26 -9.41
CA ALA A 53 2.24 -1.59 -9.09
C ALA A 53 1.94 -1.69 -7.60
N VAL A 54 2.12 -2.86 -7.02
CA VAL A 54 1.83 -3.04 -5.61
C VAL A 54 2.85 -2.30 -4.76
N SER A 55 4.09 -2.24 -5.21
CA SER A 55 5.11 -1.49 -4.49
C SER A 55 4.78 -0.02 -4.42
N MET A 56 4.26 0.53 -5.49
CA MET A 56 3.87 1.92 -5.49
C MET A 56 2.70 2.17 -4.55
N ARG A 57 1.76 1.25 -4.52
CA ARG A 57 0.64 1.38 -3.63
C ARG A 57 1.10 1.31 -2.18
N TYR A 58 2.01 0.39 -1.89
CA TYR A 58 2.56 0.25 -0.55
C TYR A 58 3.24 1.54 -0.13
N LYS A 59 4.03 2.11 -1.01
CA LYS A 59 4.75 3.32 -0.70
C LYS A 59 3.79 4.47 -0.42
N PHE A 60 2.76 4.58 -1.22
CA PHE A 60 1.80 5.63 -1.04
C PHE A 60 1.10 5.49 0.31
N SER A 61 0.65 4.29 0.65
CA SER A 61 -0.03 4.06 1.91
C SER A 61 0.89 4.33 3.09
N LEU A 62 2.13 3.91 2.97
CA LEU A 62 3.10 4.13 4.03
C LEU A 62 3.33 5.62 4.24
N ASP A 63 3.45 6.37 3.16
CA ASP A 63 3.65 7.81 3.27
C ASP A 63 2.45 8.48 3.93
N CYS A 64 1.26 8.03 3.62
CA CYS A 64 0.07 8.59 4.23
C CYS A 64 0.04 8.30 5.73
N VAL A 65 0.40 7.10 6.11
CA VAL A 65 0.42 6.74 7.52
C VAL A 65 1.44 7.58 8.26
N LYS A 66 2.62 7.74 7.65
CA LYS A 66 3.65 8.52 8.29
C LYS A 66 3.23 9.96 8.50
N LYS A 67 2.54 10.53 7.55
CA LYS A 67 2.10 11.89 7.69
C LYS A 67 1.10 12.05 8.82
N ILE A 68 0.26 11.05 9.02
CA ILE A 68 -0.68 11.13 10.10
C ILE A 68 0.02 10.94 11.44
N GLU A 69 0.95 10.02 11.50
CA GLU A 69 1.63 9.75 12.76
C GLU A 69 2.58 10.85 13.18
N ASP A 70 3.15 11.55 12.23
CA ASP A 70 4.09 12.60 12.56
C ASP A 70 3.89 13.77 11.66
N PRO A 71 2.89 14.54 11.93
CA PRO A 71 2.56 15.66 11.06
C PRO A 71 3.65 16.69 10.98
N TYR A 72 4.54 16.73 11.98
CA TYR A 72 5.58 17.71 11.93
C TYR A 72 6.81 17.23 11.19
N ALA A 73 6.85 16.03 10.81
CA ALA A 73 7.98 15.55 10.10
C ALA A 73 7.94 16.13 8.75
N LYS A 74 8.91 16.90 8.39
CA LYS A 74 8.87 17.55 7.28
C LYS A 74 9.31 16.75 6.21
N ASN A 75 8.80 16.57 5.24
CA ASN A 75 9.14 15.87 4.26
C ASN A 75 9.94 16.47 3.38
N PRO A 76 10.92 16.25 3.31
CA PRO A 76 11.79 16.93 2.58
C PRO A 76 11.54 16.67 1.23
N LEU A 77 11.22 16.33 0.81
CA LEU A 77 11.09 16.23 -0.33
C LEU A 77 11.00 16.73 -0.92
#